data_e047752f7a3d945e17cce97459e8e257
#
_entry.id   e047752f7a3d945e17cce97459e8e257
#
_cell.length_a   1.000
_cell.length_b   1.000
_cell.length_c   1.000
_cell.angle_alpha   90.00
_cell.angle_beta   90.00
_cell.angle_gamma   90.00
#
_symmetry.space_group_name_H-M   'P 1'
#
loop_
_entity.id
_entity.type
_entity.pdbx_description
1 polymer ?
#
loop_
_entity_poly.entity_id
_entity_poly.type
_entity_poly.pdbx_seq_one_letter_code
_entity_poly.pdbx_strand_id
1 'polypeptide(L)'
;MSSVNVCFDKVKKDCFKFIKSQETSSEKFGNKDGMLKSFLIPMCFWIAKKANHKKPYFVGLAGGQGTGKTTISSIIKIILEKYFKLKVFKISIDDFYKTRKERLNLSKKVHLMLMTRGVPGTHDAQMMLNFFKKAKSKNFKKIELPNFNKAIDDRFPKRNWYKIKEQPCLLYTSPSPRDGLLSRMPSSA
;
A
#
# COMPACT_ATOMS: atom_id res chain seq x y z
N MET A 1 -19.16 8.25 -26.25
CA MET A 1 -18.13 8.67 -25.26
C MET A 1 -17.26 7.47 -24.95
N SER A 2 -15.92 7.64 -24.81
CA SER A 2 -15.07 6.52 -24.43
C SER A 2 -15.35 6.14 -22.97
N SER A 3 -15.23 4.84 -22.63
CA SER A 3 -15.43 4.35 -21.26
C SER A 3 -14.54 5.07 -20.23
N VAL A 4 -13.39 5.58 -20.69
CA VAL A 4 -12.45 6.36 -19.86
C VAL A 4 -13.07 7.70 -19.47
N ASN A 5 -13.72 8.42 -20.39
CA ASN A 5 -14.34 9.71 -20.10
C ASN A 5 -15.52 9.55 -19.13
N VAL A 6 -16.35 8.54 -19.33
CA VAL A 6 -17.46 8.23 -18.41
C VAL A 6 -16.94 7.93 -17.00
N CYS A 7 -15.87 7.15 -16.89
CA CYS A 7 -15.22 6.88 -15.61
C CYS A 7 -14.65 8.17 -14.99
N PHE A 8 -13.93 8.96 -15.78
CA PHE A 8 -13.33 10.20 -15.34
C PHE A 8 -14.36 11.16 -14.74
N ASP A 9 -15.47 11.42 -15.43
CA ASP A 9 -16.52 12.32 -14.96
C ASP A 9 -17.09 11.88 -13.61
N LYS A 10 -17.21 10.55 -13.42
CA LYS A 10 -17.73 9.97 -12.18
C LYS A 10 -16.76 10.08 -11.00
N VAL A 11 -15.44 10.01 -11.23
CA VAL A 11 -14.44 9.96 -10.16
C VAL A 11 -13.65 11.26 -9.98
N LYS A 12 -13.71 12.19 -10.95
CA LYS A 12 -12.92 13.42 -10.98
C LYS A 12 -12.98 14.19 -9.66
N LYS A 13 -14.18 14.44 -9.14
CA LYS A 13 -14.38 15.21 -7.91
C LYS A 13 -13.64 14.60 -6.71
N ASP A 14 -13.79 13.31 -6.50
CA ASP A 14 -13.18 12.60 -5.37
C ASP A 14 -11.65 12.51 -5.53
N CYS A 15 -11.17 12.20 -6.73
CA CYS A 15 -9.74 12.16 -7.04
C CYS A 15 -9.09 13.53 -6.86
N PHE A 16 -9.69 14.60 -7.35
CA PHE A 16 -9.14 15.94 -7.23
C PHE A 16 -9.14 16.44 -5.79
N LYS A 17 -10.21 16.16 -5.02
CA LYS A 17 -10.25 16.46 -3.59
C LYS A 17 -9.09 15.77 -2.87
N PHE A 18 -8.86 14.50 -3.16
CA PHE A 18 -7.75 13.76 -2.57
C PHE A 18 -6.39 14.31 -3.02
N ILE A 19 -6.18 14.53 -4.33
CA ILE A 19 -4.93 15.10 -4.86
C ILE A 19 -4.63 16.44 -4.19
N LYS A 20 -5.61 17.34 -4.08
CA LYS A 20 -5.47 18.64 -3.42
C LYS A 20 -5.03 18.50 -1.96
N SER A 21 -5.49 17.47 -1.25
CA SER A 21 -5.06 17.21 0.13
C SER A 21 -3.63 16.69 0.26
N GLN A 22 -3.02 16.27 -0.84
CA GLN A 22 -1.63 15.80 -0.88
C GLN A 22 -0.66 16.88 -1.40
N GLU A 23 -1.18 17.95 -1.98
CA GLU A 23 -0.37 19.07 -2.47
C GLU A 23 0.13 19.93 -1.31
N THR A 24 1.35 20.43 -1.44
CA THR A 24 1.95 21.41 -0.54
C THR A 24 2.04 22.78 -1.25
N SER A 25 2.52 23.80 -0.55
CA SER A 25 2.77 25.12 -1.16
C SER A 25 3.79 25.06 -2.31
N SER A 26 4.79 24.18 -2.20
CA SER A 26 5.90 24.03 -3.14
C SER A 26 5.67 22.92 -4.17
N GLU A 27 4.87 21.89 -3.85
CA GLU A 27 4.67 20.72 -4.71
C GLU A 27 3.20 20.59 -5.11
N LYS A 28 2.91 20.78 -6.38
CA LYS A 28 1.58 20.64 -6.96
C LYS A 28 1.58 19.61 -8.08
N PHE A 29 0.49 18.88 -8.20
CA PHE A 29 0.27 18.00 -9.35
C PHE A 29 -0.02 18.83 -10.60
N GLY A 30 0.80 18.72 -11.62
CA GLY A 30 0.66 19.44 -12.88
C GLY A 30 -0.59 19.00 -13.66
N ASN A 31 -0.43 18.08 -14.59
CA ASN A 31 -1.53 17.61 -15.46
C ASN A 31 -2.37 16.52 -14.78
N LYS A 32 -3.31 16.89 -13.93
CA LYS A 32 -4.21 15.97 -13.21
C LYS A 32 -5.14 15.20 -14.16
N ASP A 33 -5.70 15.88 -15.14
CA ASP A 33 -6.61 15.29 -16.12
C ASP A 33 -5.90 14.26 -16.98
N GLY A 34 -4.73 14.60 -17.50
CA GLY A 34 -3.91 13.70 -18.30
C GLY A 34 -3.44 12.49 -17.52
N MET A 35 -2.98 12.67 -16.27
CA MET A 35 -2.58 11.57 -15.40
C MET A 35 -3.74 10.59 -15.16
N LEU A 36 -4.93 11.10 -14.89
CA LEU A 36 -6.11 10.25 -14.66
C LEU A 36 -6.56 9.55 -15.96
N LYS A 37 -6.73 10.30 -17.06
CA LYS A 37 -7.30 9.76 -18.30
C LYS A 37 -6.34 8.84 -19.05
N SER A 38 -5.04 9.18 -19.09
CA SER A 38 -4.06 8.45 -19.89
C SER A 38 -3.40 7.29 -19.15
N PHE A 39 -3.39 7.29 -17.81
CA PHE A 39 -2.67 6.28 -17.05
C PHE A 39 -3.54 5.57 -15.99
N LEU A 40 -4.07 6.30 -15.01
CA LEU A 40 -4.65 5.64 -13.84
C LEU A 40 -6.00 4.99 -14.13
N ILE A 41 -6.88 5.63 -14.91
CA ILE A 41 -8.17 5.05 -15.29
C ILE A 41 -7.99 3.83 -16.19
N PRO A 42 -7.20 3.86 -17.28
CA PRO A 42 -6.92 2.67 -18.10
C PRO A 42 -6.34 1.52 -17.27
N MET A 43 -5.42 1.81 -16.34
CA MET A 43 -4.89 0.80 -15.43
C MET A 43 -5.98 0.22 -14.52
N CYS A 44 -6.89 1.04 -14.00
CA CYS A 44 -8.02 0.57 -13.20
C CYS A 44 -8.99 -0.31 -14.01
N PHE A 45 -9.23 -0.03 -15.29
CA PHE A 45 -9.99 -0.92 -16.18
C PHE A 45 -9.31 -2.29 -16.32
N TRP A 46 -7.99 -2.30 -16.51
CA TRP A 46 -7.24 -3.54 -16.57
C TRP A 46 -7.29 -4.33 -15.24
N ILE A 47 -7.11 -3.66 -14.10
CA ILE A 47 -7.23 -4.27 -12.79
C ILE A 47 -8.63 -4.86 -12.59
N ALA A 48 -9.67 -4.08 -12.87
CA ALA A 48 -11.07 -4.50 -12.70
C ALA A 48 -11.42 -5.70 -13.58
N LYS A 49 -10.90 -5.76 -14.82
CA LYS A 49 -11.07 -6.91 -15.71
C LYS A 49 -10.42 -8.19 -15.14
N LYS A 50 -9.31 -8.06 -14.41
CA LYS A 50 -8.61 -9.20 -13.77
C LYS A 50 -9.17 -9.54 -12.39
N ALA A 51 -9.68 -8.55 -11.69
CA ALA A 51 -10.29 -8.75 -10.38
C ALA A 51 -11.66 -9.43 -10.53
N ASN A 52 -11.81 -10.58 -9.88
CA ASN A 52 -13.06 -11.30 -9.82
C ASN A 52 -13.58 -11.23 -8.38
N HIS A 53 -14.85 -10.85 -8.18
CA HIS A 53 -15.47 -10.77 -6.87
C HIS A 53 -15.42 -12.09 -6.07
N LYS A 54 -15.18 -13.22 -6.73
CA LYS A 54 -15.07 -14.55 -6.11
C LYS A 54 -13.65 -14.90 -5.64
N LYS A 55 -12.62 -14.11 -6.01
CA LYS A 55 -11.21 -14.39 -5.66
C LYS A 55 -10.49 -13.08 -5.35
N PRO A 56 -9.62 -13.05 -4.32
CA PRO A 56 -8.81 -11.88 -4.05
C PRO A 56 -7.83 -11.64 -5.20
N TYR A 57 -7.73 -10.40 -5.62
CA TYR A 57 -6.76 -9.97 -6.63
C TYR A 57 -5.70 -9.08 -5.97
N PHE A 58 -4.43 -9.40 -6.22
CA PHE A 58 -3.31 -8.70 -5.60
C PHE A 58 -2.60 -7.84 -6.64
N VAL A 59 -2.48 -6.56 -6.37
CA VAL A 59 -1.74 -5.61 -7.21
C VAL A 59 -0.55 -5.09 -6.42
N GLY A 60 0.66 -5.37 -6.89
CA GLY A 60 1.89 -4.84 -6.30
C GLY A 60 2.27 -3.50 -6.91
N LEU A 61 2.54 -2.51 -6.07
CA LEU A 61 3.09 -1.21 -6.45
C LEU A 61 4.49 -1.09 -5.87
N ALA A 62 5.50 -1.18 -6.74
CA ALA A 62 6.90 -0.99 -6.37
C ALA A 62 7.42 0.36 -6.92
N GLY A 63 8.36 0.96 -6.22
CA GLY A 63 8.99 2.21 -6.64
C GLY A 63 9.81 2.83 -5.52
N GLY A 64 10.69 3.77 -5.84
CA GLY A 64 11.57 4.46 -4.90
C GLY A 64 10.84 5.22 -3.79
N GLN A 65 11.57 5.61 -2.77
CA GLN A 65 11.05 6.51 -1.74
C GLN A 65 10.71 7.86 -2.38
N GLY A 66 9.61 8.49 -1.98
CA GLY A 66 9.21 9.78 -2.56
C GLY A 66 8.48 9.70 -3.91
N THR A 67 8.41 8.55 -4.60
CA THR A 67 7.78 8.42 -5.93
C THR A 67 6.25 8.46 -5.93
N GLY A 68 5.61 8.84 -4.84
CA GLY A 68 4.16 8.99 -4.77
C GLY A 68 3.34 7.69 -4.71
N LYS A 69 3.97 6.54 -4.38
CA LYS A 69 3.27 5.23 -4.27
C LYS A 69 1.99 5.28 -3.45
N THR A 70 2.07 5.93 -2.30
CA THR A 70 0.91 6.06 -1.39
C THR A 70 -0.21 6.88 -2.02
N THR A 71 0.13 7.93 -2.73
CA THR A 71 -0.81 8.80 -3.43
C THR A 71 -1.46 8.06 -4.60
N ILE A 72 -0.65 7.43 -5.46
CA ILE A 72 -1.12 6.64 -6.60
C ILE A 72 -2.04 5.50 -6.12
N SER A 73 -1.64 4.74 -5.11
CA SER A 73 -2.48 3.66 -4.57
C SER A 73 -3.81 4.16 -4.01
N SER A 74 -3.83 5.36 -3.43
CA SER A 74 -5.07 5.97 -2.94
C SER A 74 -5.99 6.41 -4.08
N ILE A 75 -5.44 6.98 -5.15
CA ILE A 75 -6.23 7.36 -6.33
C ILE A 75 -6.79 6.10 -7.02
N ILE A 76 -5.97 5.06 -7.21
CA ILE A 76 -6.43 3.77 -7.74
C ILE A 76 -7.56 3.19 -6.89
N LYS A 77 -7.41 3.23 -5.56
CA LYS A 77 -8.47 2.79 -4.64
C LYS A 77 -9.76 3.56 -4.87
N ILE A 78 -9.71 4.90 -4.94
CA ILE A 78 -10.89 5.74 -5.19
C ILE A 78 -11.59 5.33 -6.50
N ILE A 79 -10.83 5.15 -7.59
CA ILE A 79 -11.38 4.78 -8.89
C ILE A 79 -12.04 3.40 -8.82
N LEU A 80 -11.34 2.41 -8.27
CA LEU A 80 -11.83 1.03 -8.18
C LEU A 80 -13.08 0.91 -7.30
N GLU A 81 -13.14 1.64 -6.19
CA GLU A 81 -14.30 1.61 -5.28
C GLU A 81 -15.48 2.40 -5.85
N LYS A 82 -15.25 3.61 -6.40
CA LYS A 82 -16.33 4.49 -6.84
C LYS A 82 -16.95 4.06 -8.17
N TYR A 83 -16.13 3.68 -9.14
CA TYR A 83 -16.61 3.31 -10.46
C TYR A 83 -16.87 1.83 -10.60
N PHE A 84 -15.90 0.98 -10.25
CA PHE A 84 -15.98 -0.47 -10.43
C PHE A 84 -16.64 -1.21 -9.25
N LYS A 85 -16.95 -0.51 -8.15
CA LYS A 85 -17.58 -1.09 -6.96
C LYS A 85 -16.79 -2.24 -6.32
N LEU A 86 -15.48 -2.27 -6.54
CA LEU A 86 -14.58 -3.23 -5.91
C LEU A 86 -14.23 -2.78 -4.49
N LYS A 87 -14.14 -3.72 -3.55
CA LYS A 87 -13.64 -3.44 -2.20
C LYS A 87 -12.13 -3.52 -2.19
N VAL A 88 -11.45 -2.40 -1.96
CA VAL A 88 -10.01 -2.26 -2.09
C VAL A 88 -9.37 -1.97 -0.74
N PHE A 89 -8.40 -2.80 -0.35
CA PHE A 89 -7.58 -2.57 0.83
C PHE A 89 -6.13 -2.29 0.42
N LYS A 90 -5.57 -1.23 0.97
CA LYS A 90 -4.16 -0.91 0.81
C LYS A 90 -3.37 -1.60 1.92
N ILE A 91 -2.25 -2.20 1.55
CA ILE A 91 -1.34 -2.88 2.45
C ILE A 91 0.05 -2.35 2.19
N SER A 92 0.76 -1.97 3.23
CA SER A 92 2.19 -1.65 3.16
C SER A 92 3.01 -2.81 3.72
N ILE A 93 4.18 -3.06 3.14
CA ILE A 93 5.15 -3.97 3.75
C ILE A 93 5.51 -3.51 5.16
N ASP A 94 5.49 -2.21 5.42
CA ASP A 94 5.78 -1.61 6.72
C ASP A 94 4.80 -2.05 7.81
N ASP A 95 3.57 -2.43 7.45
CA ASP A 95 2.58 -2.92 8.41
C ASP A 95 3.00 -4.25 9.05
N PHE A 96 3.95 -4.96 8.43
CA PHE A 96 4.47 -6.23 8.89
C PHE A 96 5.82 -6.13 9.61
N TYR A 97 6.27 -4.94 10.00
CA TYR A 97 7.45 -4.87 10.85
C TYR A 97 7.23 -5.61 12.17
N LYS A 98 8.27 -6.26 12.65
CA LYS A 98 8.35 -6.79 14.01
C LYS A 98 8.18 -5.67 15.02
N THR A 99 7.61 -5.99 16.18
CA THR A 99 7.50 -5.04 17.30
C THR A 99 8.89 -4.52 17.71
N ARG A 100 8.92 -3.36 18.33
CA ARG A 100 10.17 -2.79 18.86
C ARG A 100 10.88 -3.76 19.82
N LYS A 101 10.13 -4.44 20.69
CA LYS A 101 10.66 -5.47 21.61
C LYS A 101 11.32 -6.63 20.85
N GLU A 102 10.68 -7.16 19.81
CA GLU A 102 11.24 -8.23 18.99
C GLU A 102 12.52 -7.79 18.28
N ARG A 103 12.54 -6.56 17.70
CA ARG A 103 13.72 -6.01 17.05
C ARG A 103 14.88 -5.76 18.02
N LEU A 104 14.59 -5.27 19.23
CA LEU A 104 15.60 -5.15 20.30
C LEU A 104 16.18 -6.51 20.70
N ASN A 105 15.36 -7.55 20.80
CA ASN A 105 15.86 -8.89 21.08
C ASN A 105 16.74 -9.44 19.95
N LEU A 106 16.34 -9.19 18.70
CA LEU A 106 17.16 -9.57 17.53
C LEU A 106 18.47 -8.78 17.48
N SER A 107 18.46 -7.51 17.85
CA SER A 107 19.68 -6.70 17.85
C SER A 107 20.72 -7.19 18.85
N LYS A 108 20.29 -7.71 19.99
CA LYS A 108 21.17 -8.30 21.01
C LYS A 108 21.72 -9.68 20.62
N LYS A 109 20.91 -10.48 19.89
CA LYS A 109 21.26 -11.89 19.57
C LYS A 109 21.99 -12.05 18.24
N VAL A 110 21.73 -11.17 17.28
CA VAL A 110 22.20 -11.35 15.89
C VAL A 110 23.08 -10.18 15.45
N HIS A 111 22.53 -8.96 15.35
CA HIS A 111 23.28 -7.80 14.89
C HIS A 111 22.58 -6.48 15.28
N LEU A 112 23.33 -5.51 15.77
CA LEU A 112 22.82 -4.21 16.26
C LEU A 112 21.90 -3.48 15.26
N MET A 113 22.17 -3.59 13.96
CA MET A 113 21.34 -2.96 12.92
C MET A 113 19.88 -3.44 12.92
N LEU A 114 19.58 -4.62 13.47
CA LEU A 114 18.21 -5.15 13.52
C LEU A 114 17.31 -4.40 14.52
N MET A 115 17.86 -3.51 15.31
CA MET A 115 17.08 -2.57 16.12
C MET A 115 16.32 -1.56 15.23
N THR A 116 16.94 -1.12 14.13
CA THR A 116 16.37 -0.14 13.19
C THR A 116 15.50 -0.83 12.17
N ARG A 117 14.28 -0.31 11.92
CA ARG A 117 13.41 -0.83 10.86
C ARG A 117 14.01 -0.57 9.47
N GLY A 118 13.56 -1.34 8.47
CA GLY A 118 14.03 -1.26 7.09
C GLY A 118 15.20 -2.18 6.77
N VAL A 119 15.86 -2.76 7.78
CA VAL A 119 16.90 -3.77 7.58
C VAL A 119 16.25 -5.11 7.24
N PRO A 120 16.82 -5.92 6.31
CA PRO A 120 16.41 -7.31 6.11
C PRO A 120 16.35 -8.07 7.44
N GLY A 121 15.27 -8.83 7.65
CA GLY A 121 15.02 -9.54 8.92
C GLY A 121 14.17 -8.79 9.95
N THR A 122 13.91 -7.49 9.75
CA THR A 122 13.06 -6.70 10.67
C THR A 122 11.56 -6.80 10.37
N HIS A 123 11.19 -7.40 9.24
CA HIS A 123 9.80 -7.73 8.93
C HIS A 123 9.43 -9.11 9.49
N ASP A 124 8.17 -9.26 9.85
CA ASP A 124 7.56 -10.54 10.23
C ASP A 124 7.07 -11.26 8.97
N ALA A 125 8.02 -11.90 8.26
CA ALA A 125 7.74 -12.60 7.02
C ALA A 125 6.71 -13.73 7.20
N GLN A 126 6.72 -14.41 8.36
CA GLN A 126 5.76 -15.49 8.63
C GLN A 126 4.34 -14.95 8.78
N MET A 127 4.17 -13.82 9.49
CA MET A 127 2.89 -13.13 9.61
C MET A 127 2.38 -12.68 8.25
N MET A 128 3.25 -12.11 7.41
CA MET A 128 2.92 -11.66 6.05
C MET A 128 2.47 -12.84 5.17
N LEU A 129 3.22 -13.94 5.16
CA LEU A 129 2.85 -15.16 4.42
C LEU A 129 1.51 -15.72 4.89
N ASN A 130 1.28 -15.77 6.20
CA ASN A 130 0.01 -16.25 6.77
C ASN A 130 -1.16 -15.33 6.39
N PHE A 131 -0.95 -14.02 6.38
CA PHE A 131 -1.94 -13.06 5.91
C PHE A 131 -2.34 -13.34 4.45
N PHE A 132 -1.37 -13.45 3.54
CA PHE A 132 -1.65 -13.70 2.13
C PHE A 132 -2.28 -15.08 1.88
N LYS A 133 -1.85 -16.13 2.60
CA LYS A 133 -2.48 -17.46 2.54
C LYS A 133 -3.96 -17.40 2.95
N LYS A 134 -4.27 -16.73 4.06
CA LYS A 134 -5.65 -16.55 4.52
C LYS A 134 -6.48 -15.71 3.54
N ALA A 135 -5.90 -14.64 2.98
CA ALA A 135 -6.57 -13.81 1.99
C ALA A 135 -6.92 -14.57 0.70
N LYS A 136 -6.08 -15.53 0.30
CA LYS A 136 -6.29 -16.41 -0.88
C LYS A 136 -7.22 -17.59 -0.62
N SER A 137 -7.59 -17.87 0.62
CA SER A 137 -8.38 -19.04 0.97
C SER A 137 -9.76 -19.02 0.29
N LYS A 138 -10.18 -20.16 -0.27
CA LYS A 138 -11.54 -20.34 -0.81
C LYS A 138 -12.61 -20.17 0.28
N ASN A 139 -12.31 -20.61 1.49
CA ASN A 139 -13.15 -20.47 2.67
C ASN A 139 -12.74 -19.19 3.44
N PHE A 140 -12.73 -18.06 2.74
CA PHE A 140 -12.37 -16.79 3.35
C PHE A 140 -13.30 -16.50 4.53
N LYS A 141 -12.68 -16.34 5.67
CA LYS A 141 -13.32 -15.80 6.86
C LYS A 141 -12.80 -14.36 7.05
N LYS A 142 -13.00 -13.81 8.19
CA LYS A 142 -12.37 -12.55 8.58
C LYS A 142 -10.85 -12.72 8.70
N ILE A 143 -10.10 -11.75 8.16
CA ILE A 143 -8.66 -11.61 8.41
C ILE A 143 -8.35 -10.26 9.05
N GLU A 144 -7.27 -10.21 9.81
CA GLU A 144 -6.80 -8.99 10.47
C GLU A 144 -5.49 -8.57 9.83
N LEU A 145 -5.45 -7.32 9.35
CA LEU A 145 -4.26 -6.68 8.80
C LEU A 145 -3.55 -5.94 9.93
N PRO A 146 -2.28 -6.26 10.22
CA PRO A 146 -1.50 -5.49 11.19
C PRO A 146 -1.42 -4.03 10.77
N ASN A 147 -1.13 -3.18 11.72
CA ASN A 147 -0.95 -1.76 11.50
C ASN A 147 0.28 -1.31 12.31
N PHE A 148 1.22 -0.66 11.64
CA PHE A 148 2.47 -0.19 12.24
C PHE A 148 2.46 1.33 12.43
N ASN A 149 2.75 1.79 13.64
CA ASN A 149 2.87 3.20 13.95
C ASN A 149 4.33 3.67 13.79
N LYS A 150 4.58 4.42 12.72
CA LYS A 150 5.92 4.94 12.42
C LYS A 150 6.41 5.99 13.43
N ALA A 151 5.49 6.69 14.10
CA ALA A 151 5.83 7.76 15.05
C ALA A 151 6.41 7.19 16.35
N ILE A 152 5.83 6.10 16.85
CA ILE A 152 6.33 5.42 18.07
C ILE A 152 7.26 4.25 17.73
N ASP A 153 7.50 3.99 16.46
CA ASP A 153 8.34 2.90 15.94
C ASP A 153 7.92 1.51 16.44
N ASP A 154 6.61 1.26 16.54
CA ASP A 154 6.08 -0.01 17.01
C ASP A 154 4.77 -0.38 16.34
N ARG A 155 4.38 -1.67 16.46
CA ARG A 155 3.12 -2.19 15.96
C ARG A 155 1.97 -1.81 16.90
N PHE A 156 0.86 -1.37 16.34
CA PHE A 156 -0.35 -1.17 17.12
C PHE A 156 -0.86 -2.46 17.77
N PRO A 157 -1.50 -2.39 18.96
CA PRO A 157 -2.20 -3.51 19.55
C PRO A 157 -3.23 -4.13 18.59
N LYS A 158 -3.46 -5.44 18.68
CA LYS A 158 -4.39 -6.16 17.77
C LYS A 158 -5.80 -5.55 17.69
N ARG A 159 -6.28 -4.92 18.74
CA ARG A 159 -7.59 -4.24 18.76
C ARG A 159 -7.68 -3.13 17.71
N ASN A 160 -6.55 -2.53 17.33
CA ASN A 160 -6.42 -1.44 16.36
C ASN A 160 -6.08 -1.94 14.94
N TRP A 161 -6.05 -3.26 14.71
CA TRP A 161 -5.80 -3.82 13.39
C TRP A 161 -7.04 -3.73 12.51
N TYR A 162 -6.83 -3.55 11.22
CA TYR A 162 -7.93 -3.51 10.26
C TYR A 162 -8.55 -4.88 10.09
N LYS A 163 -9.88 -4.95 10.19
CA LYS A 163 -10.66 -6.19 10.05
C LYS A 163 -11.25 -6.26 8.65
N ILE A 164 -10.73 -7.16 7.83
CA ILE A 164 -11.21 -7.41 6.47
C ILE A 164 -12.21 -8.58 6.55
N LYS A 165 -13.49 -8.29 6.29
CA LYS A 165 -14.59 -9.25 6.42
C LYS A 165 -15.02 -9.90 5.10
N GLU A 166 -14.59 -9.36 3.97
CA GLU A 166 -14.93 -9.83 2.62
C GLU A 166 -13.67 -9.98 1.79
N GLN A 167 -13.70 -10.86 0.79
CA GLN A 167 -12.55 -11.03 -0.09
C GLN A 167 -12.21 -9.72 -0.81
N PRO A 168 -11.01 -9.20 -0.60
CA PRO A 168 -10.64 -7.88 -1.09
C PRO A 168 -9.91 -7.93 -2.43
N CYS A 169 -9.98 -6.83 -3.19
CA CYS A 169 -8.88 -6.46 -4.08
C CYS A 169 -7.79 -5.80 -3.21
N LEU A 170 -6.58 -6.36 -3.24
CA LEU A 170 -5.50 -5.91 -2.37
C LEU A 170 -4.47 -5.10 -3.16
N LEU A 171 -4.27 -3.85 -2.77
CA LEU A 171 -3.17 -3.02 -3.24
C LEU A 171 -2.00 -3.13 -2.25
N TYR A 172 -0.94 -3.81 -2.67
CA TYR A 172 0.27 -3.98 -1.88
C TYR A 172 1.34 -2.98 -2.32
N THR A 173 1.85 -2.18 -1.40
CA THR A 173 2.93 -1.23 -1.66
C THR A 173 4.21 -1.70 -0.99
N SER A 174 5.30 -1.73 -1.75
CA SER A 174 6.64 -2.06 -1.27
C SER A 174 7.64 -1.00 -1.72
N PRO A 175 8.61 -0.60 -0.88
CA PRO A 175 9.76 0.12 -1.37
C PRO A 175 10.52 -0.75 -2.39
N SER A 176 11.24 -0.11 -3.32
CA SER A 176 12.16 -0.82 -4.21
C SER A 176 13.27 -1.47 -3.38
N PRO A 177 13.76 -2.67 -3.73
CA PRO A 177 14.92 -3.27 -3.07
C PRO A 177 16.16 -2.36 -3.05
N ARG A 178 16.28 -1.44 -4.00
CA ARG A 178 17.37 -0.46 -4.07
C ARG A 178 17.27 0.65 -3.02
N ASP A 179 16.06 0.96 -2.53
CA ASP A 179 15.89 2.07 -1.57
C ASP A 179 16.51 1.77 -0.21
N GLY A 180 16.57 0.51 0.19
CA GLY A 180 17.21 0.08 1.43
C GLY A 180 18.75 0.23 1.41
N LEU A 181 19.35 0.29 0.23
CA LEU A 181 20.81 0.44 0.07
C LEU A 181 21.22 1.91 -0.06
N LEU A 182 20.43 2.72 -0.78
CA LEU A 182 20.77 4.13 -1.06
C LEU A 182 20.50 5.08 0.11
N SER A 183 19.52 4.77 0.97
CA SER A 183 19.24 5.60 2.15
C SER A 183 20.26 5.47 3.28
N ARG A 184 21.33 4.69 3.08
CA ARG A 184 22.34 4.36 4.10
C ARG A 184 23.77 4.66 3.70
N MET A 185 24.00 5.26 2.54
CA MET A 185 25.32 5.84 2.29
C MET A 185 25.42 7.10 3.16
N PRO A 186 26.38 7.18 4.11
CA PRO A 186 26.70 8.45 4.73
C PRO A 186 27.07 9.39 3.59
N SER A 187 26.46 10.57 3.58
CA SER A 187 26.97 11.67 2.75
C SER A 187 28.41 11.88 3.19
N SER A 188 29.34 11.32 2.45
CA SER A 188 30.75 11.64 2.61
C SER A 188 30.88 13.12 2.34
N ALA A 189 31.29 13.81 3.38
CA ALA A 189 31.70 15.21 3.36
C ALA A 189 32.69 15.51 2.23
#